data_d2983243aecc7986748bdd1837cf19ed
#
_entry.id   d2983243aecc7986748bdd1837cf19ed
#
_cell.length_a   1.000
_cell.length_b   1.000
_cell.length_c   1.000
_cell.angle_alpha   90.00
_cell.angle_beta   90.00
_cell.angle_gamma   90.00
#
_symmetry.space_group_name_H-M   'P 1'
#
loop_
_entity.id
_entity.type
_entity.pdbx_description
1 polymer ?
#
loop_
_entity_poly.entity_id
_entity_poly.type
_entity_poly.pdbx_seq_one_letter_code
_entity_poly.pdbx_strand_id
1 'polypeptide(L)'
;MTLLRLARCAAAVFAAAAFFAAPAAAQDGYRTPPDAITKILDSPAPPAVSLSSDRRWLLITTSDVPETSLAELAEPTLYLAGRSFQTQPRHRIDFEGIRSATLKPVDGGPEITIPVPAGARLTSPQWDRETKRLAYFVMTPDRMTLHIFDVAGKSSRAITAP
;
A
#
# COMPACT_ATOMS: atom_id res chain seq x y z
N MET A 1 42.08 23.34 58.06
CA MET A 1 42.48 22.22 57.15
C MET A 1 41.31 21.32 56.72
N THR A 2 40.13 21.42 57.30
CA THR A 2 38.98 20.52 57.06
C THR A 2 38.18 20.89 55.81
N LEU A 3 38.00 22.17 55.50
CA LEU A 3 37.24 22.66 54.35
C LEU A 3 37.87 22.29 53.00
N LEU A 4 39.20 22.27 52.91
CA LEU A 4 39.92 21.95 51.68
C LEU A 4 39.84 20.45 51.35
N ARG A 5 39.70 19.60 52.35
CA ARG A 5 39.52 18.16 52.17
C ARG A 5 38.09 17.82 51.69
N LEU A 6 37.06 18.51 52.24
CA LEU A 6 35.69 18.35 51.79
C LEU A 6 35.50 18.80 50.32
N ALA A 7 36.11 19.90 49.92
CA ALA A 7 36.04 20.37 48.54
C ALA A 7 36.69 19.39 47.53
N ARG A 8 37.78 18.77 47.91
CA ARG A 8 38.45 17.74 47.07
C ARG A 8 37.63 16.43 46.96
N CYS A 9 36.99 16.00 48.03
CA CYS A 9 36.10 14.84 47.98
C CYS A 9 34.84 15.10 47.12
N ALA A 10 34.25 16.29 47.20
CA ALA A 10 33.11 16.66 46.38
C ALA A 10 33.48 16.73 44.88
N ALA A 11 34.65 17.30 44.57
CA ALA A 11 35.13 17.34 43.18
C ALA A 11 35.40 15.94 42.57
N ALA A 12 35.94 15.02 43.39
CA ALA A 12 36.19 13.63 42.97
C ALA A 12 34.89 12.86 42.72
N VAL A 13 33.86 13.06 43.52
CA VAL A 13 32.55 12.43 43.34
C VAL A 13 31.84 12.97 42.08
N PHE A 14 31.94 14.29 41.82
CA PHE A 14 31.38 14.89 40.62
C PHE A 14 32.10 14.41 39.33
N ALA A 15 33.44 14.26 39.40
CA ALA A 15 34.21 13.74 38.27
C ALA A 15 33.88 12.25 37.99
N ALA A 16 33.67 11.44 39.04
CA ALA A 16 33.29 10.05 38.88
C ALA A 16 31.87 9.90 38.32
N ALA A 17 30.93 10.76 38.69
CA ALA A 17 29.57 10.77 38.18
C ALA A 17 29.51 11.16 36.69
N ALA A 18 30.41 12.05 36.23
CA ALA A 18 30.49 12.43 34.82
C ALA A 18 31.01 11.30 33.91
N PHE A 19 31.80 10.37 34.43
CA PHE A 19 32.27 9.21 33.67
C PHE A 19 31.21 8.12 33.44
N PHE A 20 30.16 8.08 34.26
CA PHE A 20 29.03 7.14 34.08
C PHE A 20 27.90 7.66 33.20
N ALA A 21 27.92 8.92 32.83
CA ALA A 21 27.05 9.47 31.80
C ALA A 21 27.61 9.16 30.41
N ALA A 22 27.85 7.89 30.11
CA ALA A 22 28.02 7.48 28.71
C ALA A 22 26.70 7.83 28.01
N PRO A 23 26.71 8.63 26.92
CA PRO A 23 25.52 8.80 26.13
C PRO A 23 25.07 7.40 25.74
N ALA A 24 23.89 6.99 26.17
CA ALA A 24 23.21 5.88 25.54
C ALA A 24 23.08 6.30 24.07
N ALA A 25 24.00 5.86 23.24
CA ALA A 25 23.84 5.95 21.81
C ALA A 25 22.57 5.16 21.52
N ALA A 26 21.45 5.87 21.41
CA ALA A 26 20.25 5.30 20.83
C ALA A 26 20.76 4.68 19.53
N GLN A 27 20.56 3.38 19.36
CA GLN A 27 20.88 2.72 18.10
C GLN A 27 20.00 3.39 17.05
N ASP A 28 20.54 4.44 16.44
CA ASP A 28 19.90 5.13 15.34
C ASP A 28 19.75 4.12 14.19
N GLY A 29 18.49 3.76 13.94
CA GLY A 29 18.10 3.10 12.73
C GLY A 29 17.76 1.61 12.89
N TYR A 30 16.74 1.24 12.18
CA TYR A 30 16.45 -0.16 11.87
C TYR A 30 17.69 -0.77 11.19
N ARG A 31 18.13 -1.92 11.67
CA ARG A 31 19.18 -2.67 10.98
C ARG A 31 18.64 -3.07 9.62
N THR A 32 19.35 -2.71 8.57
CA THR A 32 19.04 -3.21 7.23
C THR A 32 19.10 -4.73 7.25
N PRO A 33 18.03 -5.43 6.84
CA PRO A 33 18.05 -6.88 6.81
C PRO A 33 19.09 -7.39 5.80
N PRO A 34 19.56 -8.63 5.92
CA PRO A 34 20.46 -9.24 4.93
C PRO A 34 19.86 -9.16 3.52
N ASP A 35 20.71 -9.01 2.51
CA ASP A 35 20.30 -8.85 1.10
C ASP A 35 19.33 -9.93 0.60
N ALA A 36 19.47 -11.16 1.08
CA ALA A 36 18.56 -12.25 0.74
C ALA A 36 17.12 -11.98 1.23
N ILE A 37 16.97 -11.38 2.41
CA ILE A 37 15.67 -11.02 2.98
C ILE A 37 15.12 -9.79 2.24
N THR A 38 15.95 -8.79 1.98
CA THR A 38 15.56 -7.59 1.22
C THR A 38 15.03 -7.97 -0.17
N LYS A 39 15.72 -8.85 -0.88
CA LYS A 39 15.28 -9.36 -2.19
C LYS A 39 13.93 -10.06 -2.15
N ILE A 40 13.61 -10.78 -1.08
CA ILE A 40 12.31 -11.43 -0.91
C ILE A 40 11.22 -10.39 -0.65
N LEU A 41 11.50 -9.42 0.21
CA LEU A 41 10.55 -8.36 0.57
C LEU A 41 10.25 -7.42 -0.60
N ASP A 42 11.29 -7.10 -1.40
CA ASP A 42 11.18 -6.21 -2.56
C ASP A 42 10.68 -6.93 -3.82
N SER A 43 10.48 -8.25 -3.74
CA SER A 43 9.94 -9.02 -4.88
C SER A 43 8.51 -8.59 -5.18
N PRO A 44 8.19 -8.23 -6.43
CA PRO A 44 6.82 -7.89 -6.80
C PRO A 44 5.90 -9.10 -6.55
N ALA A 45 4.70 -8.83 -6.05
CA ALA A 45 3.69 -9.86 -5.90
C ALA A 45 3.37 -10.52 -7.25
N PRO A 46 3.17 -11.84 -7.30
CA PRO A 46 2.79 -12.50 -8.54
C PRO A 46 1.46 -11.95 -9.05
N PRO A 47 1.28 -11.80 -10.37
CA PRO A 47 0.03 -11.33 -10.93
C PRO A 47 -1.11 -12.30 -10.60
N ALA A 48 -2.27 -11.75 -10.25
CA ALA A 48 -3.49 -12.53 -10.15
C ALA A 48 -4.12 -12.68 -11.53
N VAL A 49 -4.62 -13.88 -11.83
CA VAL A 49 -5.24 -14.18 -13.11
C VAL A 49 -6.65 -14.71 -12.88
N SER A 50 -7.62 -14.11 -13.55
CA SER A 50 -9.00 -14.59 -13.55
C SER A 50 -9.51 -14.76 -14.98
N LEU A 51 -10.32 -15.80 -15.17
CA LEU A 51 -10.91 -16.13 -16.47
C LEU A 51 -12.30 -15.49 -16.57
N SER A 52 -12.62 -14.92 -17.72
CA SER A 52 -13.97 -14.41 -18.00
C SER A 52 -15.00 -15.56 -18.04
N SER A 53 -16.29 -15.22 -17.83
CA SER A 53 -17.37 -16.21 -17.79
C SER A 53 -17.53 -16.98 -19.11
N ASP A 54 -17.28 -16.35 -20.24
CA ASP A 54 -17.29 -16.96 -21.58
C ASP A 54 -15.97 -17.65 -21.97
N ARG A 55 -14.97 -17.64 -21.04
CA ARG A 55 -13.64 -18.25 -21.20
C ARG A 55 -12.80 -17.68 -22.37
N ARG A 56 -13.13 -16.52 -22.86
CA ARG A 56 -12.38 -15.88 -23.97
C ARG A 56 -11.27 -14.96 -23.51
N TRP A 57 -11.34 -14.47 -22.27
CA TRP A 57 -10.43 -13.46 -21.77
C TRP A 57 -9.83 -13.87 -20.43
N LEU A 58 -8.54 -13.66 -20.30
CA LEU A 58 -7.83 -13.65 -19.03
C LEU A 58 -7.71 -12.20 -18.56
N LEU A 59 -8.19 -11.91 -17.38
CA LEU A 59 -7.91 -10.66 -16.70
C LEU A 59 -6.68 -10.89 -15.80
N ILE A 60 -5.59 -10.25 -16.15
CA ILE A 60 -4.31 -10.29 -15.44
C ILE A 60 -4.21 -9.00 -14.65
N THR A 61 -4.08 -9.10 -13.34
CA THR A 61 -3.98 -7.94 -12.45
C THR A 61 -2.70 -8.02 -11.63
N THR A 62 -2.04 -6.87 -11.49
CA THR A 62 -0.87 -6.74 -10.63
C THR A 62 -1.22 -5.79 -9.50
N SER A 63 -1.07 -6.28 -8.29
CA SER A 63 -1.19 -5.48 -7.08
C SER A 63 0.20 -5.22 -6.54
N ASP A 64 0.43 -4.04 -6.00
CA ASP A 64 1.60 -3.87 -5.16
C ASP A 64 1.41 -4.60 -3.85
N VAL A 65 2.52 -4.98 -3.24
CA VAL A 65 2.54 -5.21 -1.79
C VAL A 65 1.98 -3.91 -1.17
N PRO A 66 0.96 -3.98 -0.33
CA PRO A 66 0.39 -2.79 0.25
C PRO A 66 1.45 -2.11 1.10
N GLU A 67 2.17 -1.18 0.49
CA GLU A 67 2.98 -0.21 1.22
C GLU A 67 2.01 0.77 1.87
N THR A 68 1.37 0.31 2.95
CA THR A 68 0.58 1.19 3.78
C THR A 68 1.53 2.14 4.49
N SER A 69 1.54 3.38 4.12
CA SER A 69 2.39 4.38 4.74
C SER A 69 1.98 4.57 6.21
N LEU A 70 2.94 4.97 7.06
CA LEU A 70 2.62 5.33 8.45
C LEU A 70 1.57 6.45 8.54
N ALA A 71 1.55 7.37 7.57
CA ALA A 71 0.53 8.41 7.47
C ALA A 71 -0.86 7.81 7.22
N GLU A 72 -0.96 6.82 6.35
CA GLU A 72 -2.20 6.09 6.05
C GLU A 72 -2.71 5.30 7.28
N LEU A 73 -1.80 4.68 8.02
CA LEU A 73 -2.12 3.97 9.27
C LEU A 73 -2.54 4.92 10.41
N ALA A 74 -2.06 6.15 10.39
CA ALA A 74 -2.38 7.17 11.38
C ALA A 74 -3.71 7.88 11.13
N GLU A 75 -4.33 7.67 9.97
CA GLU A 75 -5.62 8.28 9.67
C GLU A 75 -6.74 7.74 10.59
N PRO A 76 -7.66 8.63 11.03
CA PRO A 76 -8.78 8.22 11.85
C PRO A 76 -9.63 7.17 11.15
N THR A 77 -9.85 6.05 11.79
CA THR A 77 -10.64 4.94 11.27
C THR A 77 -11.91 4.76 12.08
N LEU A 78 -13.01 4.46 11.40
CA LEU A 78 -14.29 4.12 12.01
C LEU A 78 -14.48 2.60 11.94
N TYR A 79 -14.76 1.97 13.06
CA TYR A 79 -15.08 0.55 13.15
C TYR A 79 -16.60 0.35 13.05
N LEU A 80 -17.04 -0.31 11.99
CA LEU A 80 -18.46 -0.65 11.79
C LEU A 80 -18.59 -2.13 11.41
N ALA A 81 -19.42 -2.86 12.11
CA ALA A 81 -19.73 -4.27 11.84
C ALA A 81 -18.48 -5.15 11.67
N GLY A 82 -17.45 -4.93 12.50
CA GLY A 82 -16.19 -5.69 12.45
C GLY A 82 -15.26 -5.31 11.30
N ARG A 83 -15.49 -4.20 10.63
CA ARG A 83 -14.67 -3.68 9.53
C ARG A 83 -14.19 -2.28 9.81
N SER A 84 -12.98 -1.99 9.38
CA SER A 84 -12.38 -0.65 9.47
C SER A 84 -12.68 0.15 8.21
N PHE A 85 -13.07 1.40 8.39
CA PHE A 85 -13.32 2.35 7.31
C PHE A 85 -12.51 3.61 7.59
N GLN A 86 -11.84 4.15 6.59
CA GLN A 86 -11.29 5.50 6.66
C GLN A 86 -12.43 6.51 6.64
N THR A 87 -12.28 7.59 7.40
CA THR A 87 -13.31 8.64 7.46
C THR A 87 -13.32 9.52 6.23
N GLN A 88 -12.18 9.63 5.55
CA GLN A 88 -12.02 10.38 4.30
C GLN A 88 -10.84 9.80 3.48
N PRO A 89 -11.09 9.35 2.24
CA PRO A 89 -12.38 9.04 1.63
C PRO A 89 -13.05 7.84 2.31
N ARG A 90 -14.37 7.78 2.32
CA ARG A 90 -15.16 6.72 2.99
C ARG A 90 -15.07 5.38 2.24
N HIS A 91 -13.91 4.77 2.25
CA HIS A 91 -13.70 3.44 1.66
C HIS A 91 -13.07 2.48 2.68
N ARG A 92 -13.11 1.21 2.38
CA ARG A 92 -12.49 0.20 3.24
C ARG A 92 -10.97 0.30 3.11
N ILE A 93 -10.28 0.18 4.24
CA ILE A 93 -8.81 0.20 4.31
C ILE A 93 -8.21 -1.11 3.77
N ASP A 94 -8.95 -2.20 3.83
CA ASP A 94 -8.52 -3.54 3.47
C ASP A 94 -8.63 -3.86 1.96
N PHE A 95 -8.73 -2.85 1.11
CA PHE A 95 -8.68 -3.06 -0.33
C PHE A 95 -7.24 -3.24 -0.82
N GLU A 96 -6.97 -4.43 -1.30
CA GLU A 96 -5.83 -4.65 -2.17
C GLU A 96 -6.06 -3.87 -3.47
N GLY A 97 -5.29 -2.80 -3.65
CA GLY A 97 -5.39 -1.97 -4.84
C GLY A 97 -4.64 -2.60 -6.02
N ILE A 98 -5.31 -2.77 -7.14
CA ILE A 98 -4.72 -3.23 -8.39
C ILE A 98 -4.06 -2.03 -9.07
N ARG A 99 -2.78 -2.11 -9.38
CA ARG A 99 -2.02 -1.06 -10.10
C ARG A 99 -2.15 -1.16 -11.59
N SER A 100 -2.15 -2.38 -12.12
CA SER A 100 -2.32 -2.62 -13.54
C SER A 100 -3.30 -3.75 -13.78
N ALA A 101 -4.07 -3.62 -14.84
CA ALA A 101 -5.00 -4.62 -15.29
C ALA A 101 -4.91 -4.76 -16.81
N THR A 102 -4.77 -5.99 -17.29
CA THR A 102 -4.63 -6.31 -18.69
C THR A 102 -5.57 -7.45 -19.06
N LEU A 103 -6.27 -7.31 -20.16
CA LEU A 103 -7.07 -8.35 -20.78
C LEU A 103 -6.25 -9.05 -21.85
N LYS A 104 -6.10 -10.36 -21.72
CA LYS A 104 -5.41 -11.20 -22.70
C LYS A 104 -6.39 -12.19 -23.30
N PRO A 105 -6.52 -12.26 -24.66
CA PRO A 105 -7.35 -13.28 -25.29
C PRO A 105 -6.79 -14.68 -25.02
N VAL A 106 -7.64 -15.64 -24.70
CA VAL A 106 -7.23 -17.05 -24.46
C VAL A 106 -6.67 -17.69 -25.71
N ASP A 107 -7.27 -17.39 -26.86
CA ASP A 107 -6.85 -17.95 -28.17
C ASP A 107 -5.61 -17.22 -28.78
N GLY A 108 -5.00 -16.32 -28.00
CA GLY A 108 -3.89 -15.49 -28.47
C GLY A 108 -4.36 -14.20 -29.13
N GLY A 109 -3.44 -13.27 -29.28
CA GLY A 109 -3.72 -11.96 -29.89
C GLY A 109 -3.21 -10.81 -29.01
N PRO A 110 -3.48 -9.58 -29.43
CA PRO A 110 -2.99 -8.40 -28.72
C PRO A 110 -3.66 -8.25 -27.37
N GLU A 111 -2.86 -7.93 -26.37
CA GLU A 111 -3.34 -7.62 -25.03
C GLU A 111 -3.98 -6.21 -25.01
N ILE A 112 -4.97 -6.03 -24.17
CA ILE A 112 -5.68 -4.77 -23.96
C ILE A 112 -5.42 -4.30 -22.56
N THR A 113 -4.71 -3.19 -22.39
CA THR A 113 -4.48 -2.58 -21.09
C THR A 113 -5.70 -1.78 -20.65
N ILE A 114 -6.18 -2.04 -19.44
CA ILE A 114 -7.23 -1.23 -18.82
C ILE A 114 -6.57 0.01 -18.23
N PRO A 115 -7.02 1.23 -18.60
CA PRO A 115 -6.37 2.44 -18.13
C PRO A 115 -6.65 2.65 -16.63
N VAL A 116 -5.58 2.73 -15.85
CA VAL A 116 -5.61 3.13 -14.44
C VAL A 116 -4.88 4.46 -14.33
N PRO A 117 -5.52 5.54 -13.87
CA PRO A 117 -4.86 6.84 -13.73
C PRO A 117 -3.64 6.76 -12.80
N ALA A 118 -2.64 7.61 -13.06
CA ALA A 118 -1.45 7.67 -12.20
C ALA A 118 -1.84 8.01 -10.75
N GLY A 119 -1.29 7.27 -9.80
CA GLY A 119 -1.60 7.41 -8.38
C GLY A 119 -2.97 6.83 -7.95
N ALA A 120 -3.76 6.34 -8.89
CA ALA A 120 -5.01 5.64 -8.58
C ALA A 120 -4.79 4.13 -8.46
N ARG A 121 -5.75 3.46 -7.84
CA ARG A 121 -5.82 2.00 -7.74
C ARG A 121 -7.16 1.53 -8.28
N LEU A 122 -7.15 0.41 -8.98
CA LEU A 122 -8.35 -0.26 -9.43
C LEU A 122 -8.74 -1.31 -8.40
N THR A 123 -10.04 -1.49 -8.15
CA THR A 123 -10.51 -2.52 -7.24
C THR A 123 -11.81 -3.15 -7.72
N SER A 124 -12.06 -4.35 -7.25
CA SER A 124 -13.29 -5.13 -7.48
C SER A 124 -13.70 -5.22 -8.95
N PRO A 125 -12.83 -5.66 -9.87
CA PRO A 125 -13.21 -5.86 -11.25
C PRO A 125 -14.28 -6.95 -11.37
N GLN A 126 -15.35 -6.65 -12.09
CA GLN A 126 -16.47 -7.56 -12.30
C GLN A 126 -16.89 -7.57 -13.77
N TRP A 127 -16.98 -8.74 -14.36
CA TRP A 127 -17.52 -8.91 -15.70
C TRP A 127 -19.02 -8.74 -15.72
N ASP A 128 -19.54 -8.18 -16.81
CA ASP A 128 -20.95 -8.28 -17.11
C ASP A 128 -21.31 -9.73 -17.52
N ARG A 129 -22.59 -10.02 -17.57
CA ARG A 129 -23.08 -11.37 -17.89
C ARG A 129 -22.69 -11.84 -19.30
N GLU A 130 -22.53 -10.90 -20.23
CA GLU A 130 -22.20 -11.18 -21.64
C GLU A 130 -20.70 -11.10 -21.93
N THR A 131 -19.89 -10.80 -20.91
CA THR A 131 -18.43 -10.61 -21.02
C THR A 131 -18.00 -9.53 -22.03
N LYS A 132 -18.89 -8.59 -22.32
CA LYS A 132 -18.62 -7.44 -23.18
C LYS A 132 -18.02 -6.26 -22.44
N ARG A 133 -18.28 -6.19 -21.14
CA ARG A 133 -17.88 -5.06 -20.30
C ARG A 133 -17.28 -5.53 -18.98
N LEU A 134 -16.36 -4.74 -18.46
CA LEU A 134 -15.79 -4.91 -17.13
C LEU A 134 -16.13 -3.67 -16.30
N ALA A 135 -16.84 -3.86 -15.21
CA ALA A 135 -17.07 -2.83 -14.21
C ALA A 135 -15.98 -2.89 -13.15
N TYR A 136 -15.48 -1.75 -12.70
CA TYR A 136 -14.47 -1.67 -11.65
C TYR A 136 -14.52 -0.31 -10.97
N PHE A 137 -14.02 -0.25 -9.74
CA PHE A 137 -13.83 1.03 -9.07
C PHE A 137 -12.41 1.54 -9.28
N VAL A 138 -12.29 2.83 -9.49
CA VAL A 138 -11.03 3.57 -9.47
C VAL A 138 -10.99 4.37 -8.18
N MET A 139 -9.99 4.08 -7.35
CA MET A 139 -9.76 4.77 -6.09
C MET A 139 -8.61 5.75 -6.24
N THR A 140 -8.86 6.96 -5.83
CA THR A 140 -7.85 8.01 -5.59
C THR A 140 -7.87 8.40 -4.12
N PRO A 141 -6.90 9.15 -3.60
CA PRO A 141 -6.93 9.61 -2.21
C PRO A 141 -8.22 10.33 -1.82
N ASP A 142 -8.87 11.01 -2.78
CA ASP A 142 -10.02 11.88 -2.50
C ASP A 142 -11.37 11.22 -2.76
N ARG A 143 -11.41 10.19 -3.61
CA ARG A 143 -12.69 9.63 -4.07
C ARG A 143 -12.56 8.22 -4.65
N MET A 144 -13.71 7.57 -4.73
CA MET A 144 -13.90 6.31 -5.44
C MET A 144 -14.95 6.50 -6.54
N THR A 145 -14.61 6.15 -7.77
CA THR A 145 -15.48 6.28 -8.94
C THR A 145 -15.70 4.93 -9.61
N LEU A 146 -16.94 4.66 -10.00
CA LEU A 146 -17.27 3.47 -10.77
C LEU A 146 -16.96 3.71 -12.26
N HIS A 147 -16.23 2.81 -12.85
CA HIS A 147 -15.87 2.81 -14.27
C HIS A 147 -16.43 1.57 -14.95
N ILE A 148 -16.74 1.73 -16.22
CA ILE A 148 -17.04 0.61 -17.12
C ILE A 148 -16.07 0.66 -18.29
N PHE A 149 -15.39 -0.47 -18.51
CA PHE A 149 -14.55 -0.71 -19.67
C PHE A 149 -15.32 -1.51 -20.72
N ASP A 150 -15.41 -1.00 -21.93
CA ASP A 150 -15.95 -1.71 -23.07
C ASP A 150 -14.82 -2.44 -23.79
N VAL A 151 -14.94 -3.77 -23.89
CA VAL A 151 -13.88 -4.62 -24.45
C VAL A 151 -13.72 -4.40 -25.96
N ALA A 152 -14.83 -4.26 -26.68
CA ALA A 152 -14.80 -4.05 -28.14
C ALA A 152 -14.28 -2.65 -28.50
N GLY A 153 -14.74 -1.64 -27.80
CA GLY A 153 -14.31 -0.25 -27.99
C GLY A 153 -12.96 0.07 -27.36
N LYS A 154 -12.39 -0.83 -26.54
CA LYS A 154 -11.12 -0.64 -25.80
C LYS A 154 -11.10 0.68 -25.02
N SER A 155 -12.23 1.06 -24.48
CA SER A 155 -12.40 2.36 -23.84
C SER A 155 -13.04 2.24 -22.47
N SER A 156 -12.64 3.11 -21.55
CA SER A 156 -13.20 3.20 -20.22
C SER A 156 -13.95 4.53 -20.03
N ARG A 157 -15.06 4.47 -19.29
CA ARG A 157 -15.81 5.66 -18.90
C ARG A 157 -16.22 5.60 -17.44
N ALA A 158 -16.15 6.73 -16.76
CA ALA A 158 -16.74 6.87 -15.43
C ALA A 158 -18.27 6.91 -15.52
N ILE A 159 -18.92 6.22 -14.57
CA ILE A 159 -20.39 6.19 -14.46
C ILE A 159 -20.85 7.11 -13.35
N THR A 160 -20.10 7.19 -12.25
CA THR A 160 -20.39 8.12 -11.17
C THR A 160 -19.84 9.48 -11.52
N ALA A 161 -20.62 10.53 -11.26
CA ALA A 161 -20.14 11.90 -11.38
C ALA A 161 -18.89 12.12 -10.50
N PRO A 162 -17.96 12.93 -10.96
CA PRO A 162 -16.76 13.27 -10.20
C PRO A 162 -17.07 14.02 -8.91
#